data_cb78f816070bffef66827550595c82b1
#
_entry.id   cb78f816070bffef66827550595c82b1
#
_cell.length_a   1.000
_cell.length_b   1.000
_cell.length_c   1.000
_cell.angle_alpha   90.00
_cell.angle_beta   90.00
_cell.angle_gamma   90.00
#
_symmetry.space_group_name_H-M   'P 1'
#
loop_
_entity.id
_entity.type
_entity.pdbx_description
1 polymer ?
#
loop_
_entity_poly.entity_id
_entity_poly.type
_entity_poly.pdbx_seq_one_letter_code
_entity_poly.pdbx_strand_id
1 'polypeptide(L)'
;MSIIQREDYLELFEEKKNSFLRAFVDETQMDFFKSPDNGYRYRAEFGILKEKDEYFYSMTKDGKRVAVSSFPISSQKIQNIMPLLLTQIQNNPIISHKLFQVEFQSSRNDDAMVSLIYHKELGDEWSKMASNISDELNISIIGRSKNRKIIIGNNYVTETYQYQDKKFSIKLYEQCFSQTNPFICDSMLSWVIGNIQSFENDLMELHCGLGTFTIPLSRYFNKVLATENSRPSIQALHENVKLNNIENVFTGRLSGKETLEAFKGVRIFRRLKDINLEQFEIDSIFLDPPREGLDSFTLE
;
A
#
# COMPACT_ATOMS: atom_id res chain seq x y z
N MET A 1 -20.58 11.39 3.25
CA MET A 1 -20.17 11.38 1.83
C MET A 1 -21.28 10.70 1.05
N SER A 2 -21.88 11.36 0.05
CA SER A 2 -22.91 10.76 -0.80
C SER A 2 -22.29 9.62 -1.62
N ILE A 3 -23.08 8.59 -1.90
CA ILE A 3 -22.73 7.56 -2.87
C ILE A 3 -22.50 8.28 -4.20
N ILE A 4 -21.32 8.08 -4.81
CA ILE A 4 -21.08 8.59 -6.17
C ILE A 4 -21.96 7.75 -7.10
N GLN A 5 -22.88 8.41 -7.81
CA GLN A 5 -23.69 7.75 -8.83
C GLN A 5 -22.77 7.29 -9.97
N ARG A 6 -23.11 6.19 -10.66
CA ARG A 6 -22.28 5.66 -11.74
C ARG A 6 -22.09 6.67 -12.88
N GLU A 7 -23.11 7.49 -13.14
CA GLU A 7 -23.06 8.58 -14.12
C GLU A 7 -22.05 9.64 -13.70
N ASP A 8 -22.07 10.10 -12.44
CA ASP A 8 -21.09 11.04 -11.88
C ASP A 8 -19.65 10.50 -11.95
N TYR A 9 -19.47 9.18 -11.73
CA TYR A 9 -18.15 8.55 -11.83
C TYR A 9 -17.61 8.61 -13.26
N LEU A 10 -18.43 8.32 -14.26
CA LEU A 10 -18.01 8.35 -15.67
C LEU A 10 -17.67 9.77 -16.11
N GLU A 11 -18.45 10.75 -15.70
CA GLU A 11 -18.19 12.17 -15.97
C GLU A 11 -16.86 12.60 -15.34
N LEU A 12 -16.64 12.30 -14.07
CA LEU A 12 -15.38 12.58 -13.36
C LEU A 12 -14.16 11.90 -13.99
N PHE A 13 -14.34 10.68 -14.51
CA PHE A 13 -13.28 9.98 -15.24
C PHE A 13 -12.91 10.70 -16.53
N GLU A 14 -13.88 11.08 -17.35
CA GLU A 14 -13.64 11.80 -18.61
C GLU A 14 -13.07 13.21 -18.37
N GLU A 15 -13.52 13.91 -17.32
CA GLU A 15 -12.94 15.19 -16.91
C GLU A 15 -11.47 15.06 -16.55
N LYS A 16 -11.11 14.08 -15.72
CA LYS A 16 -9.71 13.80 -15.33
C LYS A 16 -8.85 13.42 -16.53
N LYS A 17 -9.36 12.54 -17.40
CA LYS A 17 -8.70 12.14 -18.63
C LYS A 17 -8.41 13.35 -19.52
N ASN A 18 -9.43 14.19 -19.76
CA ASN A 18 -9.29 15.39 -20.58
C ASN A 18 -8.33 16.41 -19.96
N SER A 19 -8.35 16.55 -18.62
CA SER A 19 -7.40 17.43 -17.91
C SER A 19 -5.97 16.94 -18.05
N PHE A 20 -5.76 15.62 -17.96
CA PHE A 20 -4.45 15.01 -18.13
C PHE A 20 -3.95 15.20 -19.57
N LEU A 21 -4.76 14.90 -20.58
CA LEU A 21 -4.40 15.05 -21.99
C LEU A 21 -4.03 16.49 -22.37
N ARG A 22 -4.65 17.51 -21.72
CA ARG A 22 -4.29 18.92 -21.93
C ARG A 22 -2.94 19.31 -21.33
N ALA A 23 -2.46 18.57 -20.34
CA ALA A 23 -1.17 18.84 -19.69
C ALA A 23 0.02 18.27 -20.48
N PHE A 24 -0.22 17.34 -21.40
CA PHE A 24 0.80 16.71 -22.22
C PHE A 24 0.63 17.17 -23.69
N VAL A 25 1.67 17.78 -24.22
CA VAL A 25 1.67 18.41 -25.57
C VAL A 25 2.01 17.41 -26.68
N ASP A 26 2.60 16.25 -26.33
CA ASP A 26 3.05 15.25 -27.31
C ASP A 26 1.95 14.23 -27.65
N GLU A 27 1.92 13.80 -28.93
CA GLU A 27 1.02 12.75 -29.45
C GLU A 27 1.38 11.34 -28.93
N THR A 28 1.78 11.24 -27.68
CA THR A 28 2.10 9.94 -27.05
C THR A 28 0.81 9.15 -26.87
N GLN A 29 0.81 7.92 -27.36
CA GLN A 29 -0.31 7.01 -27.10
C GLN A 29 -0.43 6.77 -25.60
N MET A 30 -1.61 7.04 -25.05
CA MET A 30 -1.91 6.92 -23.60
C MET A 30 -3.04 5.95 -23.38
N ASP A 31 -2.83 5.05 -22.42
CA ASP A 31 -3.86 4.12 -21.98
C ASP A 31 -4.51 4.62 -20.67
N PHE A 32 -5.83 4.53 -20.59
CA PHE A 32 -6.62 4.96 -19.43
C PHE A 32 -7.45 3.81 -18.89
N PHE A 33 -7.30 3.52 -17.62
CA PHE A 33 -7.97 2.40 -16.96
C PHE A 33 -9.01 2.90 -15.96
N LYS A 34 -10.21 2.32 -16.01
CA LYS A 34 -11.30 2.63 -15.08
C LYS A 34 -11.26 1.69 -13.89
N SER A 35 -11.45 2.25 -12.71
CA SER A 35 -11.74 1.51 -11.48
C SER A 35 -13.23 1.17 -11.40
N PRO A 36 -13.66 0.22 -10.58
CA PRO A 36 -15.04 0.20 -10.11
C PRO A 36 -15.45 1.55 -9.51
N ASP A 37 -16.70 1.92 -9.62
CA ASP A 37 -17.24 3.20 -9.10
C ASP A 37 -17.31 3.22 -7.57
N ASN A 38 -17.49 2.07 -6.93
CA ASN A 38 -17.55 1.86 -5.49
C ASN A 38 -16.72 0.64 -5.07
N GLY A 39 -16.44 0.50 -3.77
CA GLY A 39 -15.78 -0.67 -3.22
C GLY A 39 -14.32 -0.89 -3.65
N TYR A 40 -13.70 0.09 -4.28
CA TYR A 40 -12.36 -0.07 -4.87
C TYR A 40 -11.21 0.27 -3.92
N ARG A 41 -11.50 0.91 -2.78
CA ARG A 41 -10.47 1.38 -1.86
C ARG A 41 -10.29 0.41 -0.70
N TYR A 42 -9.14 -0.25 -0.65
CA TYR A 42 -8.82 -1.31 0.30
C TYR A 42 -7.98 -0.82 1.50
N ARG A 43 -7.66 0.47 1.54
CA ARG A 43 -7.06 1.13 2.71
C ARG A 43 -7.72 2.48 2.93
N ALA A 44 -8.16 2.74 4.17
CA ALA A 44 -8.82 3.98 4.55
C ALA A 44 -8.42 4.41 5.97
N GLU A 45 -8.30 5.72 6.18
CA GLU A 45 -7.88 6.32 7.45
C GLU A 45 -8.91 7.35 7.88
N PHE A 46 -9.27 7.31 9.15
CA PHE A 46 -10.23 8.23 9.75
C PHE A 46 -9.73 8.75 11.09
N GLY A 47 -9.87 10.04 11.32
CA GLY A 47 -9.81 10.59 12.67
C GLY A 47 -10.98 10.10 13.50
N ILE A 48 -10.85 10.17 14.81
CA ILE A 48 -11.97 9.98 15.76
C ILE A 48 -12.39 11.34 16.30
N LEU A 49 -13.66 11.65 16.15
CA LEU A 49 -14.32 12.82 16.71
C LEU A 49 -15.24 12.38 17.84
N LYS A 50 -15.17 13.06 18.97
CA LYS A 50 -16.13 12.88 20.06
C LYS A 50 -17.00 14.12 20.18
N GLU A 51 -18.31 13.96 20.04
CA GLU A 51 -19.31 15.02 20.24
C GLU A 51 -20.25 14.57 21.38
N LYS A 52 -20.28 15.35 22.46
CA LYS A 52 -20.97 14.97 23.70
C LYS A 52 -20.44 13.60 24.20
N ASP A 53 -21.27 12.56 24.14
CA ASP A 53 -20.94 11.21 24.56
C ASP A 53 -20.85 10.19 23.39
N GLU A 54 -20.92 10.67 22.15
CA GLU A 54 -20.88 9.83 20.95
C GLU A 54 -19.56 9.98 20.20
N TYR A 55 -19.06 8.87 19.63
CA TYR A 55 -17.86 8.83 18.78
C TYR A 55 -18.26 8.70 17.33
N PHE A 56 -17.51 9.36 16.44
CA PHE A 56 -17.69 9.34 14.99
C PHE A 56 -16.35 9.17 14.31
N TYR A 57 -16.35 8.48 13.18
CA TYR A 57 -15.25 8.62 12.21
C TYR A 57 -15.28 10.02 11.63
N SER A 58 -14.11 10.58 11.35
CA SER A 58 -14.02 11.91 10.77
C SER A 58 -12.96 12.01 9.69
N MET A 59 -13.19 12.88 8.72
CA MET A 59 -12.24 13.29 7.71
C MET A 59 -12.10 14.80 7.70
N THR A 60 -10.99 15.31 7.19
CA THR A 60 -10.83 16.75 6.97
C THR A 60 -11.35 17.11 5.58
N LYS A 61 -12.32 18.02 5.54
CA LYS A 61 -12.84 18.63 4.32
C LYS A 61 -12.77 20.14 4.47
N ASP A 62 -12.12 20.83 3.53
CA ASP A 62 -11.94 22.30 3.53
C ASP A 62 -11.38 22.83 4.86
N GLY A 63 -10.38 22.13 5.43
CA GLY A 63 -9.74 22.47 6.70
C GLY A 63 -10.58 22.18 7.96
N LYS A 64 -11.81 21.66 7.83
CA LYS A 64 -12.70 21.31 8.95
C LYS A 64 -12.85 19.79 9.09
N ARG A 65 -12.94 19.31 10.34
CA ARG A 65 -13.31 17.92 10.59
C ARG A 65 -14.81 17.73 10.36
N VAL A 66 -15.14 16.73 9.57
CA VAL A 66 -16.53 16.35 9.23
C VAL A 66 -16.73 14.89 9.61
N ALA A 67 -17.83 14.61 10.30
CA ALA A 67 -18.23 13.25 10.62
C ALA A 67 -18.52 12.43 9.35
N VAL A 68 -18.10 11.15 9.35
CA VAL A 68 -18.27 10.21 8.26
C VAL A 68 -19.08 9.03 8.78
N SER A 69 -20.32 8.88 8.33
CA SER A 69 -21.21 7.79 8.70
C SER A 69 -21.08 6.57 7.78
N SER A 70 -20.64 6.77 6.54
CA SER A 70 -20.43 5.73 5.56
C SER A 70 -19.30 6.10 4.59
N PHE A 71 -18.62 5.09 4.01
CA PHE A 71 -17.53 5.30 3.06
C PHE A 71 -17.65 4.30 1.90
N PRO A 72 -18.60 4.50 0.98
CA PRO A 72 -18.96 3.53 -0.07
C PRO A 72 -17.83 3.17 -1.03
N ILE A 73 -16.84 4.05 -1.19
CA ILE A 73 -15.66 3.77 -2.03
C ILE A 73 -14.71 2.75 -1.41
N SER A 74 -14.80 2.49 -0.08
CA SER A 74 -14.00 1.44 0.55
C SER A 74 -14.53 0.05 0.20
N SER A 75 -13.65 -0.97 0.34
CA SER A 75 -14.03 -2.37 0.14
C SER A 75 -15.23 -2.75 1.01
N GLN A 76 -16.02 -3.73 0.55
CA GLN A 76 -17.18 -4.21 1.31
C GLN A 76 -16.78 -4.67 2.72
N LYS A 77 -15.60 -5.29 2.87
CA LYS A 77 -15.06 -5.71 4.16
C LYS A 77 -14.91 -4.52 5.13
N ILE A 78 -14.30 -3.42 4.66
CA ILE A 78 -14.15 -2.20 5.46
C ILE A 78 -15.52 -1.60 5.79
N GLN A 79 -16.43 -1.51 4.83
CA GLN A 79 -17.78 -0.99 5.04
C GLN A 79 -18.54 -1.77 6.12
N ASN A 80 -18.39 -3.09 6.15
CA ASN A 80 -19.02 -3.96 7.14
C ASN A 80 -18.39 -3.80 8.55
N ILE A 81 -17.06 -3.64 8.62
CA ILE A 81 -16.34 -3.52 9.91
C ILE A 81 -16.56 -2.15 10.54
N MET A 82 -16.64 -1.08 9.77
CA MET A 82 -16.73 0.29 10.27
C MET A 82 -17.84 0.49 11.36
N PRO A 83 -19.11 0.15 11.13
CA PRO A 83 -20.15 0.37 12.13
C PRO A 83 -19.98 -0.54 13.36
N LEU A 84 -19.54 -1.78 13.17
CA LEU A 84 -19.32 -2.73 14.27
C LEU A 84 -18.18 -2.27 15.17
N LEU A 85 -17.07 -1.86 14.60
CA LEU A 85 -15.93 -1.32 15.36
C LEU A 85 -16.30 -0.01 16.06
N LEU A 86 -17.08 0.86 15.43
CA LEU A 86 -17.54 2.11 16.08
C LEU A 86 -18.39 1.81 17.32
N THR A 87 -19.25 0.79 17.25
CA THR A 87 -20.02 0.31 18.40
C THR A 87 -19.10 -0.19 19.51
N GLN A 88 -18.04 -0.94 19.19
CA GLN A 88 -17.04 -1.37 20.17
C GLN A 88 -16.28 -0.18 20.79
N ILE A 89 -15.91 0.81 19.99
CA ILE A 89 -15.28 2.04 20.48
C ILE A 89 -16.24 2.79 21.43
N GLN A 90 -17.51 2.91 21.07
CA GLN A 90 -18.54 3.61 21.85
C GLN A 90 -18.74 2.96 23.23
N ASN A 91 -18.78 1.63 23.28
CA ASN A 91 -19.13 0.89 24.47
C ASN A 91 -17.94 0.57 25.40
N ASN A 92 -16.70 0.78 24.92
CA ASN A 92 -15.49 0.38 25.65
C ASN A 92 -14.59 1.59 25.98
N PRO A 93 -14.66 2.16 27.19
CA PRO A 93 -13.80 3.27 27.59
C PRO A 93 -12.30 2.96 27.52
N ILE A 94 -11.89 1.70 27.67
CA ILE A 94 -10.48 1.27 27.54
C ILE A 94 -10.01 1.46 26.11
N ILE A 95 -10.86 1.17 25.13
CA ILE A 95 -10.56 1.32 23.69
C ILE A 95 -10.70 2.78 23.26
N SER A 96 -11.76 3.47 23.63
CA SER A 96 -12.04 4.82 23.16
C SER A 96 -11.18 5.93 23.77
N HIS A 97 -10.67 5.72 25.01
CA HIS A 97 -9.90 6.74 25.72
C HIS A 97 -8.62 7.15 24.95
N LYS A 98 -8.54 8.43 24.53
CA LYS A 98 -7.44 9.01 23.76
C LYS A 98 -7.13 8.30 22.42
N LEU A 99 -8.09 7.55 21.87
CA LEU A 99 -8.07 7.10 20.49
C LEU A 99 -8.27 8.33 19.58
N PHE A 100 -7.38 8.57 18.62
CA PHE A 100 -7.50 9.73 17.75
C PHE A 100 -7.58 9.39 16.27
N GLN A 101 -7.14 8.19 15.88
CA GLN A 101 -7.16 7.74 14.47
C GLN A 101 -7.40 6.24 14.40
N VAL A 102 -8.11 5.83 13.36
CA VAL A 102 -8.34 4.44 12.98
C VAL A 102 -7.96 4.27 11.52
N GLU A 103 -7.10 3.28 11.24
CA GLU A 103 -6.69 2.92 9.90
C GLU A 103 -7.21 1.52 9.59
N PHE A 104 -7.91 1.37 8.47
CA PHE A 104 -8.41 0.10 7.97
C PHE A 104 -7.57 -0.34 6.78
N GLN A 105 -7.25 -1.62 6.73
CA GLN A 105 -6.69 -2.25 5.53
C GLN A 105 -7.34 -3.62 5.36
N SER A 106 -7.75 -3.92 4.14
CA SER A 106 -8.33 -5.21 3.75
C SER A 106 -7.70 -5.74 2.48
N SER A 107 -8.00 -6.98 2.13
CA SER A 107 -7.62 -7.60 0.87
C SER A 107 -8.83 -8.23 0.17
N ARG A 108 -8.67 -8.64 -1.09
CA ARG A 108 -9.67 -9.42 -1.83
C ARG A 108 -9.81 -10.85 -1.32
N ASN A 109 -8.87 -11.31 -0.50
CA ASN A 109 -8.92 -12.61 0.19
C ASN A 109 -9.76 -12.58 1.48
N ASP A 110 -10.54 -11.51 1.70
CA ASP A 110 -11.36 -11.26 2.88
C ASP A 110 -10.58 -11.04 4.19
N ASP A 111 -9.27 -10.88 4.11
CA ASP A 111 -8.45 -10.46 5.26
C ASP A 111 -8.72 -8.99 5.61
N ALA A 112 -8.70 -8.67 6.90
CA ALA A 112 -8.72 -7.29 7.35
C ALA A 112 -7.86 -7.08 8.60
N MET A 113 -7.24 -5.92 8.67
CA MET A 113 -6.60 -5.41 9.88
C MET A 113 -6.99 -3.97 10.15
N VAL A 114 -7.01 -3.61 11.41
CA VAL A 114 -7.34 -2.26 11.88
C VAL A 114 -6.26 -1.76 12.81
N SER A 115 -5.69 -0.60 12.52
CA SER A 115 -4.78 0.08 13.43
C SER A 115 -5.54 1.14 14.23
N LEU A 116 -5.46 1.02 15.54
CA LEU A 116 -6.01 1.96 16.52
C LEU A 116 -4.85 2.80 17.09
N ILE A 117 -4.87 4.11 16.86
CA ILE A 117 -3.74 5.00 17.13
C ILE A 117 -4.08 5.95 18.28
N TYR A 118 -3.21 5.98 19.28
CA TYR A 118 -3.47 6.59 20.58
C TYR A 118 -2.47 7.66 20.99
N HIS A 119 -2.97 8.63 21.78
CA HIS A 119 -2.16 9.59 22.54
C HIS A 119 -1.97 9.14 24.02
N LYS A 120 -1.99 7.84 24.29
CA LYS A 120 -1.74 7.24 25.60
C LYS A 120 -0.88 5.98 25.47
N GLU A 121 -0.30 5.52 26.55
CA GLU A 121 0.31 4.19 26.60
C GLU A 121 -0.77 3.09 26.60
N LEU A 122 -0.45 1.96 25.99
CA LEU A 122 -1.30 0.79 25.89
C LEU A 122 -0.84 -0.27 26.90
N GLY A 123 -1.76 -0.77 27.71
CA GLY A 123 -1.50 -1.78 28.73
C GLY A 123 -2.19 -3.12 28.45
N ASP A 124 -2.11 -4.02 29.43
CA ASP A 124 -2.64 -5.38 29.31
C ASP A 124 -4.17 -5.41 29.23
N GLU A 125 -4.85 -4.48 29.88
CA GLU A 125 -6.32 -4.35 29.78
C GLU A 125 -6.74 -4.00 28.36
N TRP A 126 -5.99 -3.09 27.73
CA TRP A 126 -6.22 -2.77 26.32
C TRP A 126 -6.02 -4.02 25.43
N SER A 127 -4.95 -4.80 25.67
CA SER A 127 -4.65 -6.00 24.90
C SER A 127 -5.76 -7.04 25.02
N LYS A 128 -6.30 -7.27 26.23
CA LYS A 128 -7.43 -8.19 26.43
C LYS A 128 -8.69 -7.73 25.71
N MET A 129 -9.02 -6.44 25.80
CA MET A 129 -10.19 -5.90 25.12
C MET A 129 -10.04 -5.95 23.60
N ALA A 130 -8.86 -5.58 23.07
CA ALA A 130 -8.56 -5.66 21.64
C ALA A 130 -8.62 -7.11 21.13
N SER A 131 -8.19 -8.11 21.93
CA SER A 131 -8.32 -9.52 21.57
C SER A 131 -9.78 -9.93 21.43
N ASN A 132 -10.64 -9.55 22.38
CA ASN A 132 -12.07 -9.88 22.28
C ASN A 132 -12.71 -9.27 21.03
N ILE A 133 -12.39 -8.01 20.71
CA ILE A 133 -12.90 -7.33 19.51
C ILE A 133 -12.34 -7.99 18.24
N SER A 134 -11.07 -8.39 18.25
CA SER A 134 -10.43 -9.11 17.14
C SER A 134 -11.16 -10.41 16.82
N ASP A 135 -11.46 -11.20 17.85
CA ASP A 135 -12.18 -12.46 17.73
C ASP A 135 -13.63 -12.25 17.25
N GLU A 136 -14.34 -11.28 17.84
CA GLU A 136 -15.74 -10.97 17.48
C GLU A 136 -15.89 -10.49 16.04
N LEU A 137 -14.99 -9.63 15.58
CA LEU A 137 -15.06 -9.04 14.24
C LEU A 137 -14.28 -9.84 13.19
N ASN A 138 -13.56 -10.88 13.59
CA ASN A 138 -12.67 -11.67 12.74
C ASN A 138 -11.70 -10.78 11.94
N ILE A 139 -10.92 -9.96 12.67
CA ILE A 139 -9.94 -9.02 12.12
C ILE A 139 -8.67 -9.02 12.96
N SER A 140 -7.55 -8.65 12.38
CA SER A 140 -6.35 -8.31 13.15
C SER A 140 -6.44 -6.88 13.69
N ILE A 141 -5.99 -6.66 14.93
CA ILE A 141 -5.98 -5.33 15.55
C ILE A 141 -4.56 -4.93 15.95
N ILE A 142 -4.17 -3.72 15.59
CA ILE A 142 -2.88 -3.14 15.91
C ILE A 142 -3.10 -1.90 16.76
N GLY A 143 -2.61 -1.92 18.00
CA GLY A 143 -2.58 -0.74 18.85
C GLY A 143 -1.26 0.00 18.69
N ARG A 144 -1.30 1.29 18.36
CA ARG A 144 -0.13 2.15 18.21
C ARG A 144 -0.17 3.33 19.18
N SER A 145 0.92 3.53 19.86
CA SER A 145 1.18 4.73 20.67
C SER A 145 2.62 5.18 20.44
N LYS A 146 3.01 6.32 21.05
CA LYS A 146 4.34 6.92 20.84
C LYS A 146 5.49 5.92 21.01
N ASN A 147 5.42 5.04 22.00
CA ASN A 147 6.53 4.15 22.39
C ASN A 147 6.15 2.66 22.37
N ARG A 148 4.92 2.30 22.01
CA ARG A 148 4.44 0.92 22.09
C ARG A 148 3.57 0.58 20.90
N LYS A 149 3.83 -0.60 20.33
CA LYS A 149 3.00 -1.25 19.33
C LYS A 149 2.59 -2.61 19.87
N ILE A 150 1.29 -2.89 19.86
CA ILE A 150 0.71 -4.18 20.24
C ILE A 150 0.01 -4.74 19.01
N ILE A 151 0.24 -6.01 18.71
CA ILE A 151 -0.34 -6.70 17.56
C ILE A 151 -1.18 -7.86 18.09
N ILE A 152 -2.45 -7.88 17.72
CA ILE A 152 -3.38 -8.98 17.94
C ILE A 152 -3.70 -9.58 16.58
N GLY A 153 -3.33 -10.82 16.36
CA GLY A 153 -3.37 -11.44 15.01
C GLY A 153 -2.15 -11.10 14.19
N ASN A 154 -2.35 -10.74 12.92
CA ASN A 154 -1.29 -10.41 11.96
C ASN A 154 -1.11 -8.89 11.83
N ASN A 155 0.09 -8.44 11.48
CA ASN A 155 0.36 -7.05 11.12
C ASN A 155 0.38 -6.83 9.60
N TYR A 156 -0.29 -7.69 8.87
CA TYR A 156 -0.46 -7.63 7.40
C TYR A 156 -1.80 -8.23 7.01
N VAL A 157 -2.25 -7.90 5.81
CA VAL A 157 -3.27 -8.64 5.05
C VAL A 157 -2.61 -9.26 3.83
N THR A 158 -3.13 -10.39 3.33
CA THR A 158 -2.60 -11.04 2.14
C THR A 158 -3.46 -10.71 0.93
N GLU A 159 -2.90 -10.01 -0.04
CA GLU A 159 -3.54 -9.73 -1.31
C GLU A 159 -3.06 -10.72 -2.37
N THR A 160 -3.94 -11.11 -3.28
CA THR A 160 -3.60 -11.96 -4.42
C THR A 160 -3.82 -11.20 -5.71
N TYR A 161 -2.74 -10.93 -6.43
CA TYR A 161 -2.75 -10.38 -7.77
C TYR A 161 -2.71 -11.52 -8.79
N GLN A 162 -3.37 -11.32 -9.92
CA GLN A 162 -3.40 -12.31 -10.99
C GLN A 162 -3.11 -11.64 -12.34
N TYR A 163 -2.20 -12.24 -13.08
CA TYR A 163 -1.96 -11.91 -14.48
C TYR A 163 -1.94 -13.19 -15.30
N GLN A 164 -2.84 -13.27 -16.29
CA GLN A 164 -3.11 -14.50 -17.05
C GLN A 164 -3.44 -15.68 -16.10
N ASP A 165 -2.71 -16.76 -16.18
CA ASP A 165 -2.82 -17.96 -15.33
C ASP A 165 -1.95 -17.90 -14.06
N LYS A 166 -1.11 -16.87 -13.90
CA LYS A 166 -0.17 -16.73 -12.78
C LYS A 166 -0.80 -15.93 -11.63
N LYS A 167 -0.65 -16.46 -10.42
CA LYS A 167 -1.06 -15.80 -9.18
C LYS A 167 0.16 -15.43 -8.35
N PHE A 168 0.10 -14.27 -7.70
CA PHE A 168 1.13 -13.73 -6.83
C PHE A 168 0.48 -13.31 -5.51
N SER A 169 0.94 -13.87 -4.40
CA SER A 169 0.46 -13.51 -3.07
C SER A 169 1.40 -12.51 -2.43
N ILE A 170 0.87 -11.38 -1.98
CA ILE A 170 1.65 -10.29 -1.40
C ILE A 170 1.09 -9.95 -0.03
N LYS A 171 1.92 -10.04 1.00
CA LYS A 171 1.62 -9.53 2.33
C LYS A 171 1.76 -8.02 2.34
N LEU A 172 0.65 -7.33 2.55
CA LEU A 172 0.56 -5.88 2.67
C LEU A 172 0.67 -5.50 4.15
N TYR A 173 1.89 -5.15 4.57
CA TYR A 173 2.17 -4.83 5.96
C TYR A 173 1.65 -3.45 6.37
N GLU A 174 1.20 -3.33 7.60
CA GLU A 174 0.59 -2.13 8.18
C GLU A 174 1.44 -0.87 7.99
N GLN A 175 2.76 -0.97 8.20
CA GLN A 175 3.69 0.17 8.12
C GLN A 175 4.21 0.47 6.71
N CYS A 176 3.86 -0.36 5.73
CA CYS A 176 4.35 -0.19 4.37
C CYS A 176 3.29 0.50 3.50
N PHE A 177 3.76 1.22 2.51
CA PHE A 177 2.89 1.68 1.44
C PHE A 177 2.33 0.48 0.69
N SER A 178 1.07 0.56 0.30
CA SER A 178 0.42 -0.40 -0.60
C SER A 178 -0.53 0.34 -1.53
N GLN A 179 -0.68 -0.18 -2.75
CA GLN A 179 -1.66 0.33 -3.71
C GLN A 179 -3.07 0.16 -3.11
N THR A 180 -3.76 1.28 -2.90
CA THR A 180 -5.06 1.29 -2.21
C THR A 180 -6.21 0.78 -3.06
N ASN A 181 -6.01 0.70 -4.39
CA ASN A 181 -6.98 0.22 -5.37
C ASN A 181 -6.39 -1.01 -6.09
N PRO A 182 -6.71 -2.25 -5.67
CA PRO A 182 -6.16 -3.45 -6.26
C PRO A 182 -6.59 -3.67 -7.71
N PHE A 183 -7.74 -3.14 -8.14
CA PHE A 183 -8.21 -3.26 -9.52
C PHE A 183 -7.35 -2.44 -10.49
N ILE A 184 -6.99 -1.22 -10.09
CA ILE A 184 -6.04 -0.41 -10.88
C ILE A 184 -4.64 -1.01 -10.78
N CYS A 185 -4.24 -1.57 -9.64
CA CYS A 185 -2.97 -2.27 -9.51
C CYS A 185 -2.87 -3.46 -10.49
N ASP A 186 -3.93 -4.27 -10.63
CA ASP A 186 -4.00 -5.33 -11.65
C ASP A 186 -3.85 -4.77 -13.07
N SER A 187 -4.48 -3.62 -13.36
CA SER A 187 -4.35 -2.96 -14.67
C SER A 187 -2.93 -2.46 -14.91
N MET A 188 -2.29 -1.85 -13.89
CA MET A 188 -0.89 -1.42 -13.96
C MET A 188 0.05 -2.61 -14.21
N LEU A 189 -0.11 -3.70 -13.48
CA LEU A 189 0.67 -4.92 -13.68
C LEU A 189 0.49 -5.50 -15.08
N SER A 190 -0.75 -5.57 -15.54
CA SER A 190 -1.07 -6.08 -16.89
C SER A 190 -0.46 -5.21 -17.97
N TRP A 191 -0.52 -3.89 -17.80
CA TRP A 191 0.05 -2.94 -18.75
C TRP A 191 1.58 -3.03 -18.78
N VAL A 192 2.24 -3.04 -17.63
CA VAL A 192 3.70 -3.15 -17.53
C VAL A 192 4.19 -4.43 -18.19
N ILE A 193 3.61 -5.57 -17.81
CA ILE A 193 4.02 -6.88 -18.35
C ILE A 193 3.74 -6.97 -19.85
N GLY A 194 2.61 -6.41 -20.33
CA GLY A 194 2.25 -6.37 -21.75
C GLY A 194 3.18 -5.51 -22.62
N ASN A 195 3.93 -4.59 -22.00
CA ASN A 195 4.87 -3.69 -22.68
C ASN A 195 6.35 -4.09 -22.50
N ILE A 196 6.65 -5.19 -21.81
CA ILE A 196 8.03 -5.70 -21.73
C ILE A 196 8.44 -6.24 -23.11
N GLN A 197 9.51 -5.66 -23.65
CA GLN A 197 9.99 -5.97 -25.02
C GLN A 197 11.06 -7.07 -25.06
N SER A 198 11.77 -7.29 -23.95
CA SER A 198 12.82 -8.31 -23.83
C SER A 198 12.72 -9.00 -22.48
N PHE A 199 12.99 -10.31 -22.47
CA PHE A 199 13.00 -11.14 -21.26
C PHE A 199 14.37 -11.77 -21.00
N GLU A 200 15.41 -11.29 -21.70
CA GLU A 200 16.70 -11.95 -21.73
C GLU A 200 17.73 -11.36 -20.77
N ASN A 201 17.46 -10.17 -20.22
CA ASN A 201 18.41 -9.43 -19.39
C ASN A 201 17.88 -9.15 -17.98
N ASP A 202 18.51 -8.24 -17.29
CA ASP A 202 18.23 -7.94 -15.88
C ASP A 202 17.43 -6.64 -15.73
N LEU A 203 16.59 -6.60 -14.71
CA LEU A 203 15.79 -5.43 -14.34
C LEU A 203 16.40 -4.71 -13.14
N MET A 204 16.50 -3.39 -13.21
CA MET A 204 16.65 -2.53 -12.04
C MET A 204 15.31 -1.93 -11.67
N GLU A 205 14.86 -2.16 -10.45
CA GLU A 205 13.65 -1.53 -9.89
C GLU A 205 14.03 -0.57 -8.77
N LEU A 206 13.68 0.71 -8.92
CA LEU A 206 13.85 1.72 -7.88
C LEU A 206 12.51 1.98 -7.20
N HIS A 207 12.55 2.31 -5.91
CA HIS A 207 11.35 2.52 -5.08
C HIS A 207 10.41 1.30 -5.03
N CYS A 208 10.98 0.10 -4.98
CA CYS A 208 10.25 -1.16 -5.10
C CYS A 208 9.23 -1.43 -3.95
N GLY A 209 9.27 -0.64 -2.88
CA GLY A 209 8.37 -0.79 -1.75
C GLY A 209 8.46 -2.18 -1.11
N LEU A 210 7.30 -2.80 -0.93
CA LEU A 210 7.18 -4.18 -0.41
C LEU A 210 7.14 -5.25 -1.53
N GLY A 211 7.39 -4.85 -2.79
CA GLY A 211 7.53 -5.76 -3.91
C GLY A 211 6.27 -6.00 -4.75
N THR A 212 5.33 -5.06 -4.74
CA THR A 212 4.08 -5.19 -5.52
C THR A 212 4.35 -5.44 -7.01
N PHE A 213 5.36 -4.77 -7.59
CA PHE A 213 5.78 -4.99 -8.96
C PHE A 213 6.96 -5.96 -9.06
N THR A 214 7.90 -5.93 -8.12
CA THR A 214 9.07 -6.82 -8.07
C THR A 214 8.67 -8.29 -8.25
N ILE A 215 7.68 -8.74 -7.45
CA ILE A 215 7.25 -10.15 -7.40
C ILE A 215 6.76 -10.64 -8.77
N PRO A 216 5.77 -10.01 -9.43
CA PRO A 216 5.36 -10.43 -10.77
C PRO A 216 6.44 -10.23 -11.83
N LEU A 217 7.20 -9.12 -11.80
CA LEU A 217 8.23 -8.81 -12.79
C LEU A 217 9.40 -9.79 -12.73
N SER A 218 9.73 -10.37 -11.57
CA SER A 218 10.80 -11.36 -11.44
C SER A 218 10.65 -12.58 -12.36
N ARG A 219 9.42 -12.84 -12.84
CA ARG A 219 9.14 -13.95 -13.77
C ARG A 219 9.53 -13.68 -15.22
N TYR A 220 9.90 -12.42 -15.52
CA TYR A 220 10.13 -11.96 -16.87
C TYR A 220 11.57 -11.47 -17.09
N PHE A 221 12.43 -11.53 -16.09
CA PHE A 221 13.83 -11.13 -16.14
C PHE A 221 14.74 -12.21 -15.56
N ASN A 222 15.99 -12.27 -16.02
CA ASN A 222 16.98 -13.21 -15.47
C ASN A 222 17.26 -12.89 -14.00
N LYS A 223 17.53 -11.61 -13.69
CA LYS A 223 17.70 -11.11 -12.33
C LYS A 223 16.96 -9.79 -12.18
N VAL A 224 16.53 -9.51 -10.95
CA VAL A 224 15.93 -8.22 -10.58
C VAL A 224 16.74 -7.64 -9.42
N LEU A 225 17.31 -6.45 -9.62
CA LEU A 225 17.85 -5.66 -8.55
C LEU A 225 16.79 -4.67 -8.08
N ALA A 226 16.19 -4.95 -6.92
CA ALA A 226 15.13 -4.12 -6.34
C ALA A 226 15.68 -3.28 -5.18
N THR A 227 15.51 -1.95 -5.26
CA THR A 227 16.01 -1.03 -4.23
C THR A 227 14.90 -0.19 -3.62
N GLU A 228 15.00 0.01 -2.30
CA GLU A 228 14.03 0.75 -1.50
C GLU A 228 14.74 1.34 -0.28
N ASN A 229 14.42 2.56 0.09
CA ASN A 229 15.06 3.23 1.24
C ASN A 229 14.44 2.83 2.59
N SER A 230 13.16 2.50 2.62
CA SER A 230 12.41 2.13 3.83
C SER A 230 12.81 0.75 4.34
N ARG A 231 13.33 0.69 5.57
CA ARG A 231 13.68 -0.58 6.21
C ARG A 231 12.50 -1.54 6.37
N PRO A 232 11.30 -1.08 6.83
CA PRO A 232 10.13 -1.96 6.90
C PRO A 232 9.73 -2.52 5.54
N SER A 233 9.81 -1.72 4.49
CA SER A 233 9.45 -2.15 3.13
C SER A 233 10.40 -3.22 2.59
N ILE A 234 11.72 -3.07 2.79
CA ILE A 234 12.70 -4.11 2.41
C ILE A 234 12.47 -5.41 3.18
N GLN A 235 12.14 -5.34 4.47
CA GLN A 235 11.81 -6.54 5.25
C GLN A 235 10.54 -7.22 4.71
N ALA A 236 9.52 -6.43 4.38
CA ALA A 236 8.31 -6.95 3.75
C ALA A 236 8.58 -7.57 2.37
N LEU A 237 9.43 -6.94 1.55
CA LEU A 237 9.87 -7.50 0.27
C LEU A 237 10.53 -8.87 0.42
N HIS A 238 11.44 -9.04 1.38
CA HIS A 238 12.08 -10.34 1.65
C HIS A 238 11.04 -11.43 1.98
N GLU A 239 10.05 -11.10 2.82
CA GLU A 239 8.97 -12.04 3.14
C GLU A 239 8.11 -12.36 1.91
N ASN A 240 7.84 -11.39 1.05
CA ASN A 240 7.06 -11.57 -0.16
C ASN A 240 7.82 -12.37 -1.24
N VAL A 241 9.12 -12.14 -1.41
CA VAL A 241 10.00 -12.95 -2.27
C VAL A 241 9.96 -14.42 -1.84
N LYS A 242 10.13 -14.67 -0.54
CA LYS A 242 10.07 -16.01 0.04
C LYS A 242 8.70 -16.66 -0.12
N LEU A 243 7.62 -15.92 0.12
CA LEU A 243 6.24 -16.39 -0.01
C LEU A 243 5.93 -16.91 -1.43
N ASN A 244 6.54 -16.29 -2.44
CA ASN A 244 6.35 -16.64 -3.85
C ASN A 244 7.44 -17.58 -4.42
N ASN A 245 8.37 -18.09 -3.58
CA ASN A 245 9.48 -18.96 -3.97
C ASN A 245 10.33 -18.37 -5.11
N ILE A 246 10.71 -17.10 -5.00
CA ILE A 246 11.48 -16.37 -5.98
C ILE A 246 12.96 -16.37 -5.55
N GLU A 247 13.86 -16.70 -6.48
CA GLU A 247 15.30 -16.83 -6.20
C GLU A 247 16.16 -15.79 -6.96
N ASN A 248 15.60 -15.12 -7.95
CA ASN A 248 16.32 -14.20 -8.83
C ASN A 248 16.14 -12.71 -8.46
N VAL A 249 15.62 -12.41 -7.27
CA VAL A 249 15.46 -11.03 -6.77
C VAL A 249 16.55 -10.72 -5.75
N PHE A 250 17.33 -9.70 -6.04
CA PHE A 250 18.40 -9.15 -5.20
C PHE A 250 17.94 -7.81 -4.65
N THR A 251 18.06 -7.60 -3.36
CA THR A 251 17.46 -6.44 -2.71
C THR A 251 18.49 -5.55 -2.04
N GLY A 252 18.43 -4.24 -2.30
CA GLY A 252 19.29 -3.24 -1.68
C GLY A 252 18.48 -2.19 -0.93
N ARG A 253 18.84 -1.92 0.36
CA ARG A 253 18.25 -0.79 1.07
C ARG A 253 18.97 0.51 0.68
N LEU A 254 18.59 1.10 -0.44
CA LEU A 254 19.19 2.28 -1.05
C LEU A 254 18.09 3.23 -1.55
N SER A 255 18.38 4.53 -1.58
CA SER A 255 17.62 5.49 -2.37
C SER A 255 17.96 5.34 -3.85
N GLY A 256 17.14 5.93 -4.75
CA GLY A 256 17.44 5.95 -6.19
C GLY A 256 18.84 6.50 -6.47
N LYS A 257 19.17 7.66 -5.89
CA LYS A 257 20.52 8.27 -5.99
C LYS A 257 21.63 7.31 -5.51
N GLU A 258 21.49 6.69 -4.34
CA GLU A 258 22.49 5.76 -3.83
C GLU A 258 22.66 4.52 -4.72
N THR A 259 21.60 4.07 -5.36
CA THR A 259 21.64 2.95 -6.32
C THR A 259 22.48 3.31 -7.54
N LEU A 260 22.22 4.48 -8.13
CA LEU A 260 23.01 4.95 -9.29
C LEU A 260 24.46 5.25 -8.94
N GLU A 261 24.73 5.82 -7.76
CA GLU A 261 26.10 6.01 -7.26
C GLU A 261 26.84 4.67 -7.11
N ALA A 262 26.15 3.62 -6.66
CA ALA A 262 26.73 2.28 -6.55
C ALA A 262 27.08 1.70 -7.93
N PHE A 263 26.20 1.80 -8.92
CA PHE A 263 26.44 1.35 -10.29
C PHE A 263 27.56 2.15 -10.99
N LYS A 264 27.62 3.46 -10.76
CA LYS A 264 28.68 4.30 -11.31
C LYS A 264 30.03 4.13 -10.58
N GLY A 265 30.10 3.26 -9.54
CA GLY A 265 31.31 3.02 -8.77
C GLY A 265 31.78 4.23 -7.95
N VAL A 266 30.89 5.21 -7.69
CA VAL A 266 31.22 6.45 -6.95
C VAL A 266 31.64 6.12 -5.52
N ARG A 267 30.96 5.15 -4.89
CA ARG A 267 31.32 4.65 -3.56
C ARG A 267 30.79 3.24 -3.31
N ILE A 268 31.40 2.54 -2.35
CA ILE A 268 30.98 1.21 -1.92
C ILE A 268 29.91 1.32 -0.83
N PHE A 269 28.81 0.63 -1.01
CA PHE A 269 27.73 0.55 -0.03
C PHE A 269 27.77 -0.77 0.72
N ARG A 270 27.99 -0.73 2.05
CA ARG A 270 28.00 -1.94 2.91
C ARG A 270 26.69 -2.74 2.82
N ARG A 271 25.59 -2.07 2.44
CA ARG A 271 24.27 -2.69 2.28
C ARG A 271 24.15 -3.56 1.02
N LEU A 272 25.13 -3.49 0.12
CA LEU A 272 25.26 -4.31 -1.08
C LEU A 272 26.42 -5.34 -1.01
N LYS A 273 27.02 -5.55 0.18
CA LYS A 273 28.21 -6.37 0.33
C LYS A 273 28.05 -7.81 -0.21
N ASP A 274 26.82 -8.33 -0.23
CA ASP A 274 26.48 -9.68 -0.68
C ASP A 274 25.97 -9.69 -2.14
N ILE A 275 26.00 -8.52 -2.83
CA ILE A 275 25.53 -8.34 -4.20
C ILE A 275 26.71 -7.84 -5.05
N ASN A 276 27.11 -8.64 -6.03
CA ASN A 276 28.07 -8.20 -7.03
C ASN A 276 27.33 -7.49 -8.18
N LEU A 277 27.42 -6.16 -8.25
CA LEU A 277 26.74 -5.36 -9.26
C LEU A 277 27.29 -5.59 -10.67
N GLU A 278 28.56 -6.01 -10.84
CA GLU A 278 29.17 -6.30 -12.13
C GLU A 278 28.55 -7.53 -12.83
N GLN A 279 27.78 -8.34 -12.08
CA GLN A 279 27.09 -9.51 -12.63
C GLN A 279 25.72 -9.18 -13.23
N PHE A 280 25.28 -7.91 -13.17
CA PHE A 280 24.01 -7.50 -13.72
C PHE A 280 24.20 -6.88 -15.12
N GLU A 281 23.42 -7.39 -16.05
CA GLU A 281 23.27 -6.85 -17.42
C GLU A 281 21.95 -6.08 -17.52
N ILE A 282 21.90 -4.90 -16.82
CA ILE A 282 20.70 -4.08 -16.75
C ILE A 282 20.42 -3.45 -18.11
N ASP A 283 19.29 -3.83 -18.73
CA ASP A 283 18.76 -3.21 -19.93
C ASP A 283 17.38 -2.54 -19.70
N SER A 284 16.77 -2.83 -18.57
CA SER A 284 15.44 -2.34 -18.23
C SER A 284 15.43 -1.71 -16.83
N ILE A 285 14.75 -0.56 -16.71
CA ILE A 285 14.56 0.13 -15.43
C ILE A 285 13.06 0.30 -15.21
N PHE A 286 12.58 -0.13 -14.04
CA PHE A 286 11.21 0.10 -13.59
C PHE A 286 11.18 1.10 -12.43
N LEU A 287 10.27 2.07 -12.51
CA LEU A 287 10.14 3.17 -11.56
C LEU A 287 8.67 3.35 -11.18
N ASP A 288 8.37 3.27 -9.87
CA ASP A 288 7.09 3.70 -9.27
C ASP A 288 7.39 4.68 -8.13
N PRO A 289 7.79 5.93 -8.44
CA PRO A 289 8.28 6.89 -7.45
C PRO A 289 7.14 7.43 -6.58
N PRO A 290 7.46 8.01 -5.40
CA PRO A 290 6.49 8.72 -4.58
C PRO A 290 5.93 9.96 -5.29
N ARG A 291 4.89 10.58 -4.71
CA ARG A 291 4.18 11.74 -5.31
C ARG A 291 5.07 12.96 -5.58
N GLU A 292 6.17 13.08 -4.87
CA GLU A 292 7.18 14.14 -5.11
C GLU A 292 7.97 13.92 -6.41
N GLY A 293 7.84 12.74 -7.03
CA GLY A 293 8.60 12.37 -8.23
C GLY A 293 10.01 11.89 -7.90
N LEU A 294 10.86 11.86 -8.93
CA LEU A 294 12.27 11.52 -8.81
C LEU A 294 13.10 12.77 -8.52
N ASP A 295 14.19 12.62 -7.78
CA ASP A 295 15.18 13.68 -7.65
C ASP A 295 15.95 13.89 -8.97
N SER A 296 16.53 15.11 -9.15
CA SER A 296 17.20 15.48 -10.39
C SER A 296 18.38 14.55 -10.75
N PHE A 297 19.06 14.00 -9.76
CA PHE A 297 20.17 13.07 -9.98
C PHE A 297 19.70 11.70 -10.49
N THR A 298 18.50 11.29 -10.10
CA THR A 298 17.91 10.02 -10.57
C THR A 298 17.33 10.16 -11.98
N LEU A 299 17.02 11.39 -12.42
CA LEU A 299 16.53 11.69 -13.77
C LEU A 299 17.66 11.80 -14.83
N GLU A 300 18.90 12.13 -14.43
CA GLU A 300 20.11 12.21 -15.26
C GLU A 300 20.81 10.84 -15.39
#